data_5c0b23e0975f13e4993c9df16941ecda
#
_entry.id   5c0b23e0975f13e4993c9df16941ecda
#
_cell.length_a   1.000
_cell.length_b   1.000
_cell.length_c   1.000
_cell.angle_alpha   90.00
_cell.angle_beta   90.00
_cell.angle_gamma   90.00
#
_symmetry.space_group_name_H-M   'P 1'
#
loop_
_entity.id
_entity.type
_entity.pdbx_description
1 polymer ?
#
loop_
_entity_poly.entity_id
_entity_poly.type
_entity_poly.pdbx_seq_one_letter_code
_entity_poly.pdbx_strand_id
1 'polypeptide(L)'
;MIDPKHNSSPTIFRRNPKAVSSELDGQTALFQAETCDYLVLNETGSAIWNALKAQPTLPELCKHLQREYEVTPDECKSSIESWLEAALDKQVIAVVDD
;
A
#
# COMPACT_ATOMS: atom_id res chain seq x y z
N MET A 1 19.52 24.42 12.69
CA MET A 1 18.17 24.16 12.19
C MET A 1 17.95 22.68 12.05
N ILE A 2 16.86 22.23 12.49
CA ILE A 2 16.52 20.82 12.39
C ILE A 2 15.49 20.63 11.32
N ASP A 3 15.82 19.83 10.38
CA ASP A 3 14.86 19.43 9.38
C ASP A 3 13.98 18.35 10.02
N PRO A 4 12.69 18.57 10.12
CA PRO A 4 11.81 17.58 10.75
C PRO A 4 11.91 16.20 10.11
N LYS A 5 12.26 16.15 8.85
CA LYS A 5 12.37 14.88 8.18
C LYS A 5 13.52 14.03 8.67
N HIS A 6 14.52 14.67 9.25
CA HIS A 6 15.64 13.92 9.77
C HIS A 6 15.27 13.13 11.00
N ASN A 7 14.33 13.67 11.73
CA ASN A 7 13.92 13.05 12.96
C ASN A 7 12.70 12.22 12.81
N SER A 8 12.12 12.28 11.64
CA SER A 8 10.87 11.59 11.42
C SER A 8 11.08 10.11 11.33
N SER A 9 10.17 9.38 11.87
CA SER A 9 10.07 7.97 11.59
C SER A 9 9.77 7.78 10.13
N PRO A 10 10.18 6.66 9.54
CA PRO A 10 9.75 6.35 8.19
C PRO A 10 8.23 6.37 8.11
N THR A 11 7.74 6.77 6.95
CA THR A 11 6.30 6.75 6.72
C THR A 11 5.78 5.32 6.81
N ILE A 12 4.76 5.15 7.60
CA ILE A 12 4.12 3.85 7.80
C ILE A 12 2.76 3.89 7.15
N PHE A 13 2.45 2.85 6.40
CA PHE A 13 1.18 2.75 5.69
C PHE A 13 0.28 1.74 6.38
N ARG A 14 -1.02 1.99 6.35
CA ARG A 14 -1.98 1.08 6.92
C ARG A 14 -3.25 1.08 6.08
N ARG A 15 -4.03 0.03 6.24
CA ARG A 15 -5.33 -0.04 5.58
C ARG A 15 -6.28 0.96 6.23
N ASN A 16 -7.12 1.56 5.40
CA ASN A 16 -8.19 2.40 5.93
C ASN A 16 -9.31 1.46 6.40
N PRO A 17 -9.77 1.58 7.66
CA PRO A 17 -10.85 0.72 8.16
C PRO A 17 -12.15 0.82 7.36
N LYS A 18 -12.33 1.91 6.62
CA LYS A 18 -13.52 2.09 5.79
C LYS A 18 -13.39 1.40 4.44
N ALA A 19 -12.24 0.81 4.15
CA ALA A 19 -12.04 0.06 2.92
C ALA A 19 -12.31 -1.41 3.19
N VAL A 20 -13.17 -1.99 2.39
CA VAL A 20 -13.56 -3.39 2.53
C VAL A 20 -13.05 -4.16 1.33
N SER A 21 -12.42 -5.29 1.58
CA SER A 21 -11.94 -6.12 0.47
C SER A 21 -12.94 -7.24 0.21
N SER A 22 -13.09 -7.57 -1.05
CA SER A 22 -13.89 -8.72 -1.44
C SER A 22 -13.25 -9.39 -2.64
N GLU A 23 -13.53 -10.67 -2.80
CA GLU A 23 -12.98 -11.43 -3.91
C GLU A 23 -14.03 -11.73 -4.93
N LEU A 24 -13.73 -11.38 -6.19
CA LEU A 24 -14.61 -11.59 -7.30
C LEU A 24 -13.83 -12.28 -8.42
N ASP A 25 -14.23 -13.47 -8.78
CA ASP A 25 -13.61 -14.21 -9.89
C ASP A 25 -12.09 -14.33 -9.75
N GLY A 26 -11.63 -14.56 -8.51
CA GLY A 26 -10.21 -14.72 -8.26
C GLY A 26 -9.44 -13.42 -8.14
N GLN A 27 -10.12 -12.29 -8.25
CA GLN A 27 -9.50 -10.98 -8.06
C GLN A 27 -9.98 -10.34 -6.78
N THR A 28 -9.10 -9.56 -6.16
CA THR A 28 -9.45 -8.80 -4.97
C THR A 28 -9.89 -7.40 -5.39
N ALA A 29 -11.00 -6.97 -4.88
CA ALA A 29 -11.47 -5.60 -5.07
C ALA A 29 -11.62 -4.93 -3.72
N LEU A 30 -11.19 -3.67 -3.65
CA LEU A 30 -11.34 -2.87 -2.45
C LEU A 30 -12.47 -1.87 -2.67
N PHE A 31 -13.37 -1.78 -1.72
CA PHE A 31 -14.46 -0.82 -1.78
C PHE A 31 -14.30 0.17 -0.64
N GLN A 32 -14.28 1.45 -0.97
CA GLN A 32 -14.20 2.51 0.05
C GLN A 32 -15.62 2.99 0.33
N ALA A 33 -16.12 2.65 1.52
CA ALA A 33 -17.52 2.89 1.86
C ALA A 33 -17.88 4.36 1.92
N GLU A 34 -16.93 5.22 2.28
CA GLU A 34 -17.23 6.64 2.42
C GLU A 34 -17.29 7.37 1.08
N THR A 35 -16.48 6.98 0.14
CA THR A 35 -16.43 7.65 -1.15
C THR A 35 -17.18 6.90 -2.24
N CYS A 36 -17.54 5.66 -1.97
CA CYS A 36 -18.16 4.76 -2.93
C CYS A 36 -17.25 4.44 -4.11
N ASP A 37 -15.96 4.59 -3.91
CA ASP A 37 -14.96 4.23 -4.90
C ASP A 37 -14.49 2.81 -4.69
N TYR A 38 -13.97 2.20 -5.73
CA TYR A 38 -13.33 0.92 -5.53
C TYR A 38 -12.14 0.75 -6.44
N LEU A 39 -11.30 -0.20 -6.10
CA LEU A 39 -10.04 -0.44 -6.76
C LEU A 39 -9.85 -1.94 -6.91
N VAL A 40 -9.72 -2.39 -8.14
CA VAL A 40 -9.47 -3.80 -8.40
C VAL A 40 -7.96 -4.03 -8.36
N LEU A 41 -7.55 -5.06 -7.64
CA LEU A 41 -6.14 -5.33 -7.42
C LEU A 41 -5.65 -6.43 -8.36
N ASN A 42 -4.52 -6.17 -9.01
CA ASN A 42 -3.82 -7.22 -9.71
C ASN A 42 -2.99 -8.01 -8.68
N GLU A 43 -2.19 -8.94 -9.15
CA GLU A 43 -1.41 -9.79 -8.27
C GLU A 43 -0.48 -8.98 -7.36
N THR A 44 0.21 -8.02 -7.93
CA THR A 44 1.11 -7.16 -7.15
C THR A 44 0.34 -6.33 -6.13
N GLY A 45 -0.77 -5.74 -6.56
CA GLY A 45 -1.60 -4.95 -5.66
C GLY A 45 -2.14 -5.76 -4.52
N SER A 46 -2.54 -7.01 -4.80
CA SER A 46 -3.03 -7.90 -3.75
C SER A 46 -1.93 -8.22 -2.73
N ALA A 47 -0.71 -8.43 -3.22
CA ALA A 47 0.41 -8.70 -2.32
C ALA A 47 0.70 -7.50 -1.43
N ILE A 48 0.65 -6.29 -2.00
CA ILE A 48 0.86 -5.08 -1.20
C ILE A 48 -0.25 -4.94 -0.16
N TRP A 49 -1.49 -5.14 -0.59
CA TRP A 49 -2.63 -5.03 0.33
C TRP A 49 -2.50 -5.99 1.50
N ASN A 50 -2.09 -7.22 1.22
CA ASN A 50 -1.90 -8.20 2.28
C ASN A 50 -0.77 -7.83 3.22
N ALA A 51 0.31 -7.27 2.68
CA ALA A 51 1.44 -6.85 3.51
C ALA A 51 1.09 -5.66 4.40
N LEU A 52 0.09 -4.88 4.03
CA LEU A 52 -0.31 -3.70 4.81
C LEU A 52 -0.86 -4.06 6.19
N LYS A 53 -1.22 -5.29 6.42
CA LYS A 53 -1.65 -5.72 7.75
C LYS A 53 -0.59 -5.45 8.81
N ALA A 54 0.67 -5.51 8.42
CA ALA A 54 1.78 -5.32 9.35
C ALA A 54 2.17 -3.86 9.50
N GLN A 55 1.45 -2.94 8.85
CA GLN A 55 1.72 -1.51 8.87
C GLN A 55 3.19 -1.22 8.50
N PRO A 56 3.55 -1.56 7.26
CA PRO A 56 4.96 -1.47 6.83
C PRO A 56 5.34 -0.09 6.34
N THR A 57 6.65 0.12 6.26
CA THR A 57 7.21 1.24 5.54
C THR A 57 7.40 0.85 4.08
N LEU A 58 7.75 1.82 3.24
CA LEU A 58 8.04 1.53 1.85
C LEU A 58 9.20 0.54 1.69
N PRO A 59 10.33 0.71 2.39
CA PRO A 59 11.40 -0.29 2.26
C PRO A 59 10.97 -1.69 2.67
N GLU A 60 10.11 -1.79 3.66
CA GLU A 60 9.62 -3.10 4.09
C GLU A 60 8.72 -3.73 3.05
N LEU A 61 7.90 -2.92 2.39
CA LEU A 61 7.08 -3.42 1.29
C LEU A 61 7.95 -3.90 0.14
N CYS A 62 9.00 -3.15 -0.18
CA CYS A 62 9.92 -3.54 -1.24
C CYS A 62 10.59 -4.86 -0.93
N LYS A 63 11.05 -5.03 0.30
CA LYS A 63 11.67 -6.29 0.71
C LYS A 63 10.70 -7.45 0.58
N HIS A 64 9.46 -7.23 0.99
CA HIS A 64 8.45 -8.28 0.94
C HIS A 64 8.19 -8.72 -0.50
N LEU A 65 8.03 -7.77 -1.40
CA LEU A 65 7.77 -8.11 -2.79
C LEU A 65 8.96 -8.73 -3.48
N GLN A 66 10.16 -8.28 -3.14
CA GLN A 66 11.36 -8.87 -3.73
C GLN A 66 11.58 -10.31 -3.30
N ARG A 67 11.02 -10.68 -2.17
CA ARG A 67 11.09 -12.06 -1.71
C ARG A 67 10.17 -12.96 -2.50
N GLU A 68 9.07 -12.42 -2.97
CA GLU A 68 8.04 -13.21 -3.65
C GLU A 68 8.12 -13.15 -5.16
N TYR A 69 8.69 -12.09 -5.69
CA TYR A 69 8.74 -11.86 -7.13
C TYR A 69 10.15 -11.49 -7.56
N GLU A 70 10.47 -11.87 -8.78
CA GLU A 70 11.77 -11.51 -9.34
C GLU A 70 11.69 -10.13 -9.98
N VAL A 71 11.97 -9.11 -9.19
CA VAL A 71 11.95 -7.74 -9.67
C VAL A 71 13.20 -7.03 -9.18
N THR A 72 13.65 -6.06 -9.94
CA THR A 72 14.78 -5.24 -9.49
C THR A 72 14.30 -4.31 -8.40
N PRO A 73 15.20 -3.83 -7.53
CA PRO A 73 14.80 -2.89 -6.48
C PRO A 73 14.15 -1.63 -7.05
N ASP A 74 14.65 -1.11 -8.16
CA ASP A 74 14.09 0.10 -8.74
C ASP A 74 12.69 -0.13 -9.29
N GLU A 75 12.49 -1.24 -9.98
CA GLU A 75 11.16 -1.58 -10.50
C GLU A 75 10.18 -1.81 -9.36
N CYS A 76 10.64 -2.48 -8.33
CA CYS A 76 9.80 -2.77 -7.18
C CYS A 76 9.35 -1.48 -6.51
N LYS A 77 10.28 -0.58 -6.25
CA LYS A 77 9.97 0.68 -5.60
C LYS A 77 9.00 1.50 -6.43
N SER A 78 9.25 1.60 -7.73
CA SER A 78 8.41 2.37 -8.62
C SER A 78 6.98 1.82 -8.66
N SER A 79 6.85 0.51 -8.76
CA SER A 79 5.52 -0.13 -8.78
C SER A 79 4.77 0.10 -7.48
N ILE A 80 5.47 -0.05 -6.36
CA ILE A 80 4.84 0.13 -5.06
C ILE A 80 4.43 1.58 -4.86
N GLU A 81 5.29 2.53 -5.21
CA GLU A 81 4.96 3.94 -5.07
C GLU A 81 3.75 4.32 -5.89
N SER A 82 3.68 3.82 -7.11
CA SER A 82 2.55 4.08 -7.98
C SER A 82 1.26 3.52 -7.38
N TRP A 83 1.32 2.31 -6.86
CA TRP A 83 0.17 1.68 -6.23
C TRP A 83 -0.27 2.43 -4.98
N LEU A 84 0.70 2.82 -4.14
CA LEU A 84 0.39 3.55 -2.91
C LEU A 84 -0.26 4.89 -3.21
N GLU A 85 0.22 5.57 -4.25
CA GLU A 85 -0.33 6.84 -4.64
C GLU A 85 -1.80 6.70 -5.06
N ALA A 86 -2.08 5.70 -5.88
CA ALA A 86 -3.46 5.44 -6.32
C ALA A 86 -4.33 5.04 -5.13
N ALA A 87 -3.81 4.24 -4.23
CA ALA A 87 -4.56 3.77 -3.08
C ALA A 87 -4.85 4.90 -2.09
N LEU A 88 -3.89 5.81 -1.92
CA LEU A 88 -4.11 6.98 -1.08
C LEU A 88 -5.16 7.90 -1.69
N ASP A 89 -5.09 8.07 -3.00
CA ASP A 89 -6.05 8.90 -3.71
C ASP A 89 -7.48 8.37 -3.54
N LYS A 90 -7.63 7.07 -3.57
CA LYS A 90 -8.95 6.45 -3.38
C LYS A 90 -9.29 6.21 -1.91
N GLN A 91 -8.40 6.60 -1.03
CA GLN A 91 -8.62 6.52 0.41
C GLN A 91 -8.86 5.10 0.92
N VAL A 92 -8.27 4.11 0.25
CA VAL A 92 -8.34 2.74 0.75
C VAL A 92 -7.20 2.42 1.69
N ILE A 93 -6.18 3.26 1.71
CA ILE A 93 -5.10 3.16 2.69
C ILE A 93 -4.88 4.54 3.31
N ALA A 94 -4.10 4.57 4.38
CA ALA A 94 -3.79 5.80 5.07
C ALA A 94 -2.34 5.76 5.54
N VAL A 95 -1.81 6.93 5.83
CA VAL A 95 -0.49 7.06 6.44
C VAL A 95 -0.70 7.13 7.95
N VAL A 96 0.11 6.37 8.68
CA VAL A 96 0.05 6.44 10.13
C VAL A 96 0.76 7.71 10.57
N ASP A 97 0.04 8.51 11.32
CA ASP A 97 0.53 9.77 11.84
C ASP A 97 0.94 9.62 13.29
N ASP A 98 2.08 10.13 13.62
CA ASP A 98 2.53 10.12 15.01
C ASP A 98 2.16 11.39 15.73
#